data_5bc378c83247825db8a01e21dec2048f
#
_entry.id   5bc378c83247825db8a01e21dec2048f
#
_cell.length_a   1.000
_cell.length_b   1.000
_cell.length_c   1.000
_cell.angle_alpha   90.00
_cell.angle_beta   90.00
_cell.angle_gamma   90.00
#
_symmetry.space_group_name_H-M   'P 1'
#
loop_
_entity.id
_entity.type
_entity.pdbx_description
1 polymer ?
#
loop_
_entity_poly.entity_id
_entity_poly.type
_entity_poly.pdbx_seq_one_letter_code
_entity_poly.pdbx_strand_id
1 'polypeptide(L)'
;MSYKVVKYGDFRKRRNYSSIRNTYELKDLLEIQKKSYNWFIHEGIKGVFEDLFPVENFSGTLSLEFGDYHFDEPKYSIKESKDRETTYAAPLRVNVRLFNRESGEVKEQEIFLGDMPIMTDSATFIINGAERVIVSQLVRSPSVYYNREIDKNGRELITSQIIPTRGTWLEYETDARDVVYVRIDRTRKVPLTTLLRAFGLSSDQDILDLFGDDGYIKNTIEKDSTKNTDEALIEIYEKLRPGEPATLDSSKNQIITHFFDEFRYDLAKVGRYKYNKKLNMLRVLK
;
A
#
# COMPACT_ATOMS: atom_id res chain seq x y z
N MET A 1 26.52 -48.41 -2.64
CA MET A 1 26.03 -47.36 -1.73
C MET A 1 24.59 -47.03 -2.12
N SER A 2 23.66 -47.20 -1.20
CA SER A 2 22.25 -46.86 -1.44
C SER A 2 22.07 -45.33 -1.18
N TYR A 3 21.47 -44.60 -2.11
CA TYR A 3 21.13 -43.20 -1.94
C TYR A 3 19.61 -43.00 -2.07
N LYS A 4 19.08 -42.00 -1.37
CA LYS A 4 17.70 -41.55 -1.55
C LYS A 4 17.70 -40.29 -2.38
N VAL A 5 16.78 -40.21 -3.35
CA VAL A 5 16.53 -38.94 -4.06
C VAL A 5 15.54 -38.11 -3.27
N VAL A 6 15.98 -36.96 -2.79
CA VAL A 6 15.16 -36.03 -2.03
C VAL A 6 14.86 -34.81 -2.89
N LYS A 7 13.59 -34.39 -2.93
CA LYS A 7 13.15 -33.18 -3.63
C LYS A 7 13.36 -31.96 -2.75
N TYR A 8 14.04 -30.95 -3.25
CA TYR A 8 14.24 -29.66 -2.59
C TYR A 8 13.54 -28.57 -3.41
N GLY A 9 12.46 -28.05 -2.86
CA GLY A 9 11.58 -27.16 -3.61
C GLY A 9 10.94 -27.86 -4.82
N ASP A 10 10.42 -27.08 -5.75
CA ASP A 10 9.69 -27.64 -6.90
C ASP A 10 10.58 -28.13 -8.05
N PHE A 11 11.82 -27.66 -8.14
CA PHE A 11 12.65 -27.84 -9.34
C PHE A 11 13.93 -28.67 -9.13
N ARG A 12 14.39 -28.93 -7.91
CA ARG A 12 15.66 -29.62 -7.67
C ARG A 12 15.50 -30.96 -6.99
N LYS A 13 16.08 -32.00 -7.59
CA LYS A 13 16.24 -33.32 -6.98
C LYS A 13 17.71 -33.50 -6.59
N ARG A 14 17.97 -33.89 -5.35
CA ARG A 14 19.32 -34.17 -4.87
C ARG A 14 19.44 -35.62 -4.42
N ARG A 15 20.62 -36.22 -4.63
CA ARG A 15 20.95 -37.53 -4.09
C ARG A 15 21.45 -37.33 -2.66
N ASN A 16 20.78 -37.98 -1.69
CA ASN A 16 21.16 -37.95 -0.30
C ASN A 16 21.89 -39.25 0.03
N TYR A 17 23.16 -39.13 0.38
CA TYR A 17 24.03 -40.28 0.79
C TYR A 17 24.14 -40.37 2.30
N SER A 18 23.48 -39.56 3.08
CA SER A 18 23.54 -39.59 4.54
C SER A 18 22.84 -40.81 5.09
N SER A 19 23.50 -41.47 6.03
CA SER A 19 22.92 -42.53 6.87
C SER A 19 22.17 -41.96 8.08
N ILE A 20 22.35 -40.70 8.39
CA ILE A 20 21.70 -40.00 9.49
C ILE A 20 20.34 -39.48 9.05
N ARG A 21 19.30 -39.68 9.86
CA ARG A 21 17.99 -39.07 9.62
C ARG A 21 18.12 -37.54 9.75
N ASN A 22 17.69 -36.79 8.72
CA ASN A 22 17.60 -35.35 8.83
C ASN A 22 16.56 -34.99 9.90
N THR A 23 17.01 -34.30 10.93
CA THR A 23 16.14 -33.83 12.03
C THR A 23 15.30 -32.62 11.58
N TYR A 24 15.77 -31.88 10.55
CA TYR A 24 15.10 -30.73 9.97
C TYR A 24 15.04 -30.87 8.46
N GLU A 25 13.89 -30.50 7.89
CA GLU A 25 13.78 -30.33 6.44
C GLU A 25 14.51 -29.05 6.03
N LEU A 26 15.46 -29.17 5.10
CA LEU A 26 16.09 -28.00 4.47
C LEU A 26 15.06 -27.33 3.57
N LYS A 27 14.63 -26.15 3.95
CA LYS A 27 13.76 -25.30 3.12
C LYS A 27 14.52 -24.83 1.88
N ASP A 28 13.80 -24.61 0.79
CA ASP A 28 14.35 -23.94 -0.38
C ASP A 28 14.64 -22.47 0.00
N LEU A 29 15.90 -22.08 0.00
CA LEU A 29 16.33 -20.71 0.35
C LEU A 29 15.85 -19.67 -0.66
N LEU A 30 15.43 -20.09 -1.84
CA LEU A 30 14.91 -19.24 -2.91
C LEU A 30 13.38 -19.18 -2.93
N GLU A 31 12.72 -19.85 -1.99
CA GLU A 31 11.25 -19.99 -1.96
C GLU A 31 10.56 -18.63 -1.88
N ILE A 32 11.09 -17.69 -1.11
CA ILE A 32 10.50 -16.38 -0.92
C ILE A 32 10.44 -15.61 -2.25
N GLN A 33 11.54 -15.56 -2.99
CA GLN A 33 11.63 -14.87 -4.27
C GLN A 33 10.74 -15.52 -5.32
N LYS A 34 10.77 -16.86 -5.41
CA LYS A 34 9.96 -17.60 -6.39
C LYS A 34 8.48 -17.48 -6.12
N LYS A 35 8.04 -17.63 -4.86
CA LYS A 35 6.63 -17.46 -4.50
C LYS A 35 6.13 -16.04 -4.76
N SER A 36 6.94 -15.04 -4.40
CA SER A 36 6.61 -13.64 -4.65
C SER A 36 6.46 -13.34 -6.14
N TYR A 37 7.38 -13.85 -6.98
CA TYR A 37 7.31 -13.67 -8.42
C TYR A 37 6.14 -14.41 -9.03
N ASN A 38 5.88 -15.66 -8.63
CA ASN A 38 4.72 -16.42 -9.10
C ASN A 38 3.41 -15.74 -8.73
N TRP A 39 3.29 -15.23 -7.50
CA TRP A 39 2.13 -14.42 -7.10
C TRP A 39 1.99 -13.18 -7.99
N PHE A 40 3.09 -12.46 -8.23
CA PHE A 40 3.07 -11.27 -9.07
C PHE A 40 2.56 -11.57 -10.49
N ILE A 41 3.07 -12.65 -11.12
CA ILE A 41 2.67 -13.04 -12.48
C ILE A 41 1.21 -13.49 -12.55
N HIS A 42 0.69 -14.21 -11.56
CA HIS A 42 -0.66 -14.82 -11.64
C HIS A 42 -1.75 -13.99 -10.97
N GLU A 43 -1.43 -13.23 -9.94
CA GLU A 43 -2.41 -12.48 -9.15
C GLU A 43 -2.10 -10.96 -9.14
N GLY A 44 -0.84 -10.57 -9.00
CA GLY A 44 -0.45 -9.18 -8.84
C GLY A 44 -0.76 -8.33 -10.07
N ILE A 45 -0.45 -8.82 -11.26
CA ILE A 45 -0.75 -8.13 -12.53
C ILE A 45 -2.25 -7.99 -12.72
N LYS A 46 -3.00 -9.05 -12.42
CA LYS A 46 -4.47 -9.04 -12.50
C LYS A 46 -5.06 -7.98 -11.55
N GLY A 47 -4.58 -7.93 -10.29
CA GLY A 47 -5.01 -6.93 -9.33
C GLY A 47 -4.73 -5.49 -9.79
N VAL A 48 -3.59 -5.24 -10.45
CA VAL A 48 -3.29 -3.92 -11.02
C VAL A 48 -4.28 -3.56 -12.14
N PHE A 49 -4.65 -4.52 -12.98
CA PHE A 49 -5.65 -4.27 -14.02
C PHE A 49 -7.03 -4.03 -13.43
N GLU A 50 -7.45 -4.80 -12.43
CA GLU A 50 -8.72 -4.61 -11.72
C GLU A 50 -8.80 -3.25 -11.01
N ASP A 51 -7.70 -2.75 -10.47
CA ASP A 51 -7.62 -1.44 -9.82
C ASP A 51 -7.67 -0.26 -10.81
N LEU A 52 -7.18 -0.43 -12.04
CA LEU A 52 -7.06 0.64 -13.03
C LEU A 52 -8.26 0.72 -13.98
N PHE A 53 -8.99 -0.36 -14.15
CA PHE A 53 -10.03 -0.47 -15.17
C PHE A 53 -11.40 -0.79 -14.54
N PRO A 54 -12.49 -0.41 -15.21
CA PRO A 54 -12.58 0.15 -16.57
C PRO A 54 -12.15 1.64 -16.65
N VAL A 55 -11.51 2.03 -17.75
CA VAL A 55 -11.25 3.43 -18.06
C VAL A 55 -12.37 3.95 -18.95
N GLU A 56 -13.05 4.98 -18.50
CA GLU A 56 -14.14 5.63 -19.24
C GLU A 56 -13.71 6.99 -19.76
N ASN A 57 -14.25 7.39 -20.91
CA ASN A 57 -14.10 8.75 -21.39
C ASN A 57 -14.95 9.72 -20.55
N PHE A 58 -14.72 11.05 -20.68
CA PHE A 58 -15.40 12.07 -19.90
C PHE A 58 -16.94 12.05 -20.05
N SER A 59 -17.46 11.64 -21.23
CA SER A 59 -18.90 11.52 -21.49
C SER A 59 -19.49 10.17 -21.05
N GLY A 60 -18.69 9.22 -20.61
CA GLY A 60 -19.14 7.87 -20.22
C GLY A 60 -19.63 7.01 -21.40
N THR A 61 -19.41 7.46 -22.65
CA THR A 61 -19.90 6.75 -23.86
C THR A 61 -18.97 5.62 -24.30
N LEU A 62 -17.67 5.74 -23.99
CA LEU A 62 -16.66 4.73 -24.29
C LEU A 62 -16.10 4.19 -22.99
N SER A 63 -16.04 2.86 -22.88
CA SER A 63 -15.44 2.13 -21.77
C SER A 63 -14.39 1.16 -22.30
N LEU A 64 -13.17 1.25 -21.77
CA LEU A 64 -12.06 0.36 -22.07
C LEU A 64 -11.89 -0.63 -20.94
N GLU A 65 -11.94 -1.92 -21.24
CA GLU A 65 -11.75 -3.00 -20.27
C GLU A 65 -10.56 -3.86 -20.67
N PHE A 66 -9.89 -4.42 -19.67
CA PHE A 66 -8.84 -5.42 -19.84
C PHE A 66 -9.39 -6.81 -19.55
N GLY A 67 -9.10 -7.74 -20.47
CA GLY A 67 -9.42 -9.17 -20.32
C GLY A 67 -8.21 -9.98 -19.85
N ASP A 68 -8.10 -11.18 -20.38
CA ASP A 68 -7.01 -12.09 -20.05
C ASP A 68 -5.68 -11.60 -20.61
N TYR A 69 -4.61 -11.93 -19.92
CA TYR A 69 -3.24 -11.65 -20.35
C TYR A 69 -2.42 -12.93 -20.42
N HIS A 70 -1.39 -12.91 -21.26
CA HIS A 70 -0.42 -13.99 -21.33
C HIS A 70 0.97 -13.45 -21.69
N PHE A 71 1.96 -14.29 -21.48
CA PHE A 71 3.34 -14.01 -21.86
C PHE A 71 3.71 -14.87 -23.07
N ASP A 72 4.28 -14.24 -24.07
CA ASP A 72 4.90 -14.94 -25.20
C ASP A 72 6.21 -15.60 -24.75
N GLU A 73 6.81 -16.41 -25.63
CA GLU A 73 8.13 -16.95 -25.39
C GLU A 73 9.20 -15.84 -25.38
N PRO A 74 10.18 -15.91 -24.47
CA PRO A 74 11.30 -14.98 -24.46
C PRO A 74 12.07 -15.01 -25.79
N LYS A 75 12.40 -13.82 -26.31
CA LYS A 75 13.11 -13.68 -27.58
C LYS A 75 14.49 -14.35 -27.60
N TYR A 76 15.18 -14.33 -26.47
CA TYR A 76 16.52 -14.86 -26.27
C TYR A 76 16.54 -15.83 -25.09
N SER A 77 17.39 -16.84 -25.17
CA SER A 77 17.68 -17.70 -24.03
C SER A 77 18.46 -16.93 -22.96
N ILE A 78 18.52 -17.50 -21.76
CA ILE A 78 19.26 -16.94 -20.62
C ILE A 78 20.73 -16.68 -21.00
N LYS A 79 21.37 -17.63 -21.71
CA LYS A 79 22.76 -17.52 -22.12
C LYS A 79 22.93 -16.42 -23.18
N GLU A 80 22.09 -16.40 -24.18
CA GLU A 80 22.13 -15.38 -25.23
C GLU A 80 21.88 -13.98 -24.70
N SER A 81 20.99 -13.83 -23.71
CA SER A 81 20.74 -12.54 -23.06
C SER A 81 21.97 -12.02 -22.33
N LYS A 82 22.78 -12.90 -21.71
CA LYS A 82 24.05 -12.53 -21.09
C LYS A 82 25.11 -12.15 -22.13
N ASP A 83 25.24 -12.98 -23.18
CA ASP A 83 26.25 -12.79 -24.22
C ASP A 83 25.98 -11.54 -25.08
N ARG A 84 24.71 -11.16 -25.24
CA ARG A 84 24.26 -9.99 -26.02
C ARG A 84 24.03 -8.73 -25.19
N GLU A 85 24.29 -8.78 -23.89
CA GLU A 85 24.04 -7.67 -22.95
C GLU A 85 22.58 -7.17 -22.99
N THR A 86 21.63 -8.08 -23.21
CA THR A 86 20.19 -7.77 -23.26
C THR A 86 19.46 -8.25 -22.01
N THR A 87 18.23 -7.80 -21.83
CA THR A 87 17.36 -8.26 -20.75
C THR A 87 16.64 -9.55 -21.15
N TYR A 88 16.67 -10.55 -20.27
CA TYR A 88 15.86 -11.76 -20.41
C TYR A 88 14.41 -11.45 -20.05
N ALA A 89 13.59 -11.23 -21.06
CA ALA A 89 12.21 -10.79 -20.93
C ALA A 89 11.30 -11.51 -21.91
N ALA A 90 10.02 -11.57 -21.56
CA ALA A 90 8.95 -12.06 -22.43
C ALA A 90 7.95 -10.94 -22.73
N PRO A 91 7.41 -10.86 -23.94
CA PRO A 91 6.34 -9.94 -24.31
C PRO A 91 5.08 -10.23 -23.49
N LEU A 92 4.53 -9.20 -22.84
CA LEU A 92 3.23 -9.25 -22.18
C LEU A 92 2.16 -8.80 -23.18
N ARG A 93 1.21 -9.68 -23.45
CA ARG A 93 0.03 -9.41 -24.27
C ARG A 93 -1.24 -9.44 -23.45
N VAL A 94 -2.15 -8.58 -23.81
CA VAL A 94 -3.42 -8.42 -23.11
C VAL A 94 -4.56 -8.26 -24.12
N ASN A 95 -5.66 -8.95 -23.86
CA ASN A 95 -6.90 -8.74 -24.60
C ASN A 95 -7.62 -7.51 -24.05
N VAL A 96 -7.93 -6.58 -24.94
CA VAL A 96 -8.60 -5.33 -24.60
C VAL A 96 -9.94 -5.27 -25.31
N ARG A 97 -10.97 -4.84 -24.57
CA ARG A 97 -12.32 -4.63 -25.07
C ARG A 97 -12.69 -3.16 -24.97
N LEU A 98 -13.05 -2.60 -26.10
CA LEU A 98 -13.60 -1.25 -26.18
C LEU A 98 -15.11 -1.34 -26.40
N PHE A 99 -15.87 -0.86 -25.42
CA PHE A 99 -17.33 -0.75 -25.51
C PHE A 99 -17.74 0.64 -25.92
N ASN A 100 -18.55 0.76 -26.95
CA ASN A 100 -19.26 1.98 -27.28
C ASN A 100 -20.71 1.86 -26.84
N ARG A 101 -21.06 2.59 -25.76
CA ARG A 101 -22.43 2.54 -25.19
C ARG A 101 -23.49 3.16 -26.07
N GLU A 102 -23.13 4.08 -26.98
CA GLU A 102 -24.08 4.71 -27.88
C GLU A 102 -24.47 3.80 -29.05
N SER A 103 -23.47 3.17 -29.66
CA SER A 103 -23.70 2.27 -30.81
C SER A 103 -23.93 0.81 -30.41
N GLY A 104 -23.64 0.44 -29.17
CA GLY A 104 -23.64 -0.95 -28.69
C GLY A 104 -22.54 -1.80 -29.31
N GLU A 105 -21.57 -1.20 -29.98
CA GLU A 105 -20.46 -1.90 -30.63
C GLU A 105 -19.37 -2.28 -29.63
N VAL A 106 -18.88 -3.53 -29.71
CA VAL A 106 -17.76 -4.03 -28.91
C VAL A 106 -16.63 -4.38 -29.85
N LYS A 107 -15.47 -3.77 -29.64
CA LYS A 107 -14.23 -4.11 -30.34
C LYS A 107 -13.28 -4.81 -29.39
N GLU A 108 -12.83 -6.00 -29.76
CA GLU A 108 -11.84 -6.77 -29.01
C GLU A 108 -10.57 -6.92 -29.83
N GLN A 109 -9.43 -6.65 -29.19
CA GLN A 109 -8.13 -6.77 -29.82
C GLN A 109 -7.07 -7.14 -28.79
N GLU A 110 -6.16 -8.02 -29.16
CA GLU A 110 -4.96 -8.29 -28.41
C GLU A 110 -3.92 -7.19 -28.66
N ILE A 111 -3.38 -6.63 -27.57
CA ILE A 111 -2.35 -5.58 -27.62
C ILE A 111 -1.08 -6.04 -26.92
N PHE A 112 0.05 -5.59 -27.40
CA PHE A 112 1.35 -5.69 -26.75
C PHE A 112 1.51 -4.53 -25.76
N LEU A 113 1.70 -4.87 -24.46
CA LEU A 113 1.91 -3.85 -23.42
C LEU A 113 3.39 -3.50 -23.24
N GLY A 114 4.26 -4.50 -23.35
CA GLY A 114 5.69 -4.31 -23.14
C GLY A 114 6.42 -5.62 -22.86
N ASP A 115 7.74 -5.54 -22.75
CA ASP A 115 8.58 -6.66 -22.37
C ASP A 115 8.75 -6.72 -20.87
N MET A 116 8.36 -7.85 -20.26
CA MET A 116 8.44 -8.08 -18.83
C MET A 116 9.62 -8.99 -18.50
N PRO A 117 10.53 -8.58 -17.60
CA PRO A 117 11.65 -9.44 -17.18
C PRO A 117 11.17 -10.75 -16.56
N ILE A 118 11.76 -11.86 -17.00
CA ILE A 118 11.42 -13.21 -16.53
C ILE A 118 12.47 -13.69 -15.51
N MET A 119 11.97 -14.27 -14.42
CA MET A 119 12.82 -14.87 -13.40
C MET A 119 13.44 -16.18 -13.90
N THR A 120 14.74 -16.34 -13.67
CA THR A 120 15.45 -17.60 -13.95
C THR A 120 15.15 -18.65 -12.88
N ASP A 121 15.52 -19.91 -13.15
CA ASP A 121 15.41 -21.01 -12.16
C ASP A 121 16.19 -20.76 -10.87
N SER A 122 17.22 -19.91 -10.94
CA SER A 122 18.03 -19.48 -9.80
C SER A 122 17.42 -18.34 -9.01
N ALA A 123 16.18 -17.91 -9.30
CA ALA A 123 15.49 -16.76 -8.73
C ALA A 123 16.24 -15.43 -8.97
N THR A 124 16.89 -15.30 -10.10
CA THR A 124 17.60 -14.11 -10.58
C THR A 124 16.91 -13.53 -11.79
N PHE A 125 17.25 -12.28 -12.12
CA PHE A 125 16.86 -11.61 -13.35
C PHE A 125 18.12 -11.25 -14.14
N ILE A 126 18.02 -11.29 -15.47
CA ILE A 126 19.10 -10.81 -16.33
C ILE A 126 18.65 -9.48 -16.91
N ILE A 127 19.31 -8.42 -16.51
CA ILE A 127 19.02 -7.05 -16.93
C ILE A 127 20.27 -6.50 -17.62
N ASN A 128 20.14 -6.19 -18.90
CA ASN A 128 21.26 -5.71 -19.71
C ASN A 128 22.50 -6.62 -19.59
N GLY A 129 22.27 -7.95 -19.68
CA GLY A 129 23.32 -8.97 -19.58
C GLY A 129 23.80 -9.28 -18.17
N ALA A 130 23.52 -8.42 -17.18
CA ALA A 130 23.94 -8.62 -15.79
C ALA A 130 22.90 -9.43 -15.01
N GLU A 131 23.34 -10.46 -14.29
CA GLU A 131 22.50 -11.24 -13.40
C GLU A 131 22.27 -10.50 -12.08
N ARG A 132 21.01 -10.23 -11.75
CA ARG A 132 20.58 -9.44 -10.60
C ARG A 132 19.56 -10.18 -9.77
N VAL A 133 19.51 -9.86 -8.49
CA VAL A 133 18.55 -10.40 -7.52
C VAL A 133 17.77 -9.26 -6.91
N ILE A 134 16.45 -9.45 -6.75
CA ILE A 134 15.63 -8.54 -5.95
C ILE A 134 15.80 -8.94 -4.49
N VAL A 135 16.40 -8.06 -3.69
CA VAL A 135 16.61 -8.28 -2.26
C VAL A 135 15.30 -8.02 -1.53
N SER A 136 14.84 -9.00 -0.74
CA SER A 136 13.67 -8.83 0.12
C SER A 136 13.93 -7.73 1.16
N GLN A 137 12.99 -6.79 1.27
CA GLN A 137 13.08 -5.69 2.23
C GLN A 137 12.07 -5.88 3.35
N LEU A 138 12.51 -5.68 4.59
CA LEU A 138 11.63 -5.65 5.75
C LEU A 138 11.04 -4.25 5.87
N VAL A 139 9.72 -4.17 5.80
CA VAL A 139 8.96 -2.95 6.03
C VAL A 139 8.10 -3.08 7.27
N ARG A 140 7.77 -1.94 7.89
CA ARG A 140 6.81 -1.94 9.00
C ARG A 140 5.45 -2.39 8.49
N SER A 141 4.85 -3.34 9.17
CA SER A 141 3.52 -3.84 8.83
C SER A 141 2.47 -2.73 9.00
N PRO A 142 1.44 -2.67 8.14
CA PRO A 142 0.30 -1.79 8.37
C PRO A 142 -0.28 -2.03 9.77
N SER A 143 -0.36 -0.99 10.57
CA SER A 143 -0.87 -1.04 11.95
C SER A 143 -0.87 0.32 12.62
N VAL A 144 -1.43 0.38 13.82
CA VAL A 144 -1.20 1.46 14.79
C VAL A 144 0.05 1.13 15.60
N TYR A 145 0.92 2.11 15.79
CA TYR A 145 2.11 2.04 16.62
C TYR A 145 2.05 3.11 17.70
N TYR A 146 2.43 2.76 18.91
CA TYR A 146 2.50 3.67 20.03
C TYR A 146 3.93 3.71 20.55
N ASN A 147 4.45 4.91 20.78
CA ASN A 147 5.74 5.13 21.43
C ASN A 147 5.54 6.05 22.63
N ARG A 148 6.41 5.86 23.62
CA ARG A 148 6.48 6.68 24.81
C ARG A 148 7.92 7.17 24.96
N GLU A 149 8.08 8.47 25.00
CA GLU A 149 9.37 9.12 25.20
C GLU A 149 9.33 9.98 26.44
N ILE A 150 10.45 10.09 27.13
CA ILE A 150 10.59 10.97 28.28
C ILE A 150 11.38 12.20 27.82
N ASP A 151 10.76 13.36 27.91
CA ASP A 151 11.39 14.65 27.62
C ASP A 151 12.52 14.96 28.61
N LYS A 152 13.37 15.94 28.29
CA LYS A 152 14.45 16.44 29.14
C LYS A 152 13.99 16.92 30.52
N ASN A 153 12.71 17.27 30.67
CA ASN A 153 12.06 17.71 31.91
C ASN A 153 11.42 16.55 32.68
N GLY A 154 11.60 15.30 32.25
CA GLY A 154 11.02 14.13 32.88
C GLY A 154 9.53 13.90 32.56
N ARG A 155 8.94 14.62 31.59
CA ARG A 155 7.56 14.43 31.16
C ARG A 155 7.46 13.32 30.14
N GLU A 156 6.38 12.58 30.23
CA GLU A 156 6.04 11.55 29.25
C GLU A 156 5.36 12.17 28.03
N LEU A 157 5.95 11.97 26.86
CA LEU A 157 5.38 12.31 25.58
C LEU A 157 4.91 11.04 24.89
N ILE A 158 3.66 11.02 24.53
CA ILE A 158 3.06 9.88 23.83
C ILE A 158 2.95 10.22 22.35
N THR A 159 3.46 9.33 21.51
CA THR A 159 3.29 9.44 20.07
C THR A 159 2.59 8.18 19.54
N SER A 160 1.76 8.36 18.54
CA SER A 160 1.09 7.26 17.86
C SER A 160 1.20 7.46 16.35
N GLN A 161 1.39 6.36 15.62
CA GLN A 161 1.47 6.38 14.16
C GLN A 161 0.49 5.39 13.58
N ILE A 162 -0.32 5.85 12.66
CA ILE A 162 -1.20 5.03 11.83
C ILE A 162 -0.51 4.82 10.49
N ILE A 163 -0.13 3.59 10.19
CA ILE A 163 0.53 3.21 8.94
C ILE A 163 -0.41 2.32 8.14
N PRO A 164 -0.97 2.80 7.02
CA PRO A 164 -1.75 1.98 6.09
C PRO A 164 -0.84 1.09 5.23
N THR A 165 -1.42 0.18 4.46
CA THR A 165 -0.70 -0.55 3.40
C THR A 165 -0.42 0.38 2.22
N ARG A 166 -1.40 1.20 1.87
CA ARG A 166 -1.34 2.22 0.82
C ARG A 166 -2.00 3.48 1.34
N GLY A 167 -1.39 4.64 1.11
CA GLY A 167 -1.97 5.95 1.40
C GLY A 167 -1.31 6.71 2.54
N THR A 168 -2.02 7.69 3.03
CA THR A 168 -1.60 8.74 3.94
C THR A 168 -1.26 8.21 5.33
N TRP A 169 -0.09 8.57 5.83
CA TRP A 169 0.28 8.30 7.22
C TRP A 169 -0.29 9.37 8.13
N LEU A 170 -0.80 8.94 9.28
CA LEU A 170 -1.19 9.82 10.37
C LEU A 170 -0.26 9.61 11.55
N GLU A 171 0.34 10.70 12.02
CA GLU A 171 1.23 10.69 13.17
C GLU A 171 0.66 11.62 14.24
N TYR A 172 0.39 11.09 15.41
CA TYR A 172 -0.13 11.84 16.55
C TYR A 172 0.99 12.07 17.55
N GLU A 173 1.08 13.27 18.09
CA GLU A 173 2.06 13.63 19.13
C GLU A 173 1.41 14.49 20.20
N THR A 174 1.77 14.25 21.46
CA THR A 174 1.45 15.15 22.57
C THR A 174 2.60 16.12 22.80
N ASP A 175 2.31 17.36 23.10
CA ASP A 175 3.32 18.34 23.50
C ASP A 175 3.43 18.50 25.02
N ALA A 176 4.38 19.33 25.46
CA ALA A 176 4.60 19.61 26.89
C ALA A 176 3.45 20.37 27.58
N ARG A 177 2.44 20.82 26.85
CA ARG A 177 1.23 21.49 27.36
C ARG A 177 0.01 20.59 27.32
N ASP A 178 0.21 19.28 27.12
CA ASP A 178 -0.84 18.28 27.00
C ASP A 178 -1.82 18.57 25.82
N VAL A 179 -1.29 19.19 24.74
CA VAL A 179 -2.01 19.40 23.49
C VAL A 179 -1.68 18.28 22.52
N VAL A 180 -2.70 17.72 21.90
CA VAL A 180 -2.55 16.64 20.92
C VAL A 180 -2.51 17.24 19.52
N TYR A 181 -1.45 16.93 18.79
CA TYR A 181 -1.27 17.33 17.38
C TYR A 181 -1.30 16.13 16.46
N VAL A 182 -1.65 16.36 15.23
CA VAL A 182 -1.58 15.38 14.14
C VAL A 182 -0.76 15.93 12.96
N ARG A 183 0.05 15.05 12.37
CA ARG A 183 0.74 15.29 11.10
C ARG A 183 0.16 14.35 10.05
N ILE A 184 -0.14 14.89 8.90
CA ILE A 184 -0.63 14.17 7.73
C ILE A 184 0.53 14.08 6.75
N ASP A 185 0.97 12.86 6.39
CA ASP A 185 2.11 12.64 5.46
C ASP A 185 3.36 13.47 5.79
N ARG A 186 3.74 13.52 7.07
CA ARG A 186 4.93 14.27 7.55
C ARG A 186 4.88 15.78 7.29
N THR A 187 3.72 16.35 7.04
CA THR A 187 3.56 17.80 6.87
C THR A 187 3.64 18.53 8.22
N ARG A 188 3.36 19.82 8.21
CA ARG A 188 3.27 20.61 9.44
C ARG A 188 2.13 20.12 10.31
N LYS A 189 2.35 20.04 11.61
CA LYS A 189 1.35 19.60 12.57
C LYS A 189 0.18 20.57 12.68
N VAL A 190 -1.00 20.01 12.86
CA VAL A 190 -2.25 20.72 13.18
C VAL A 190 -2.83 20.15 14.49
N PRO A 191 -3.64 20.89 15.25
CA PRO A 191 -4.35 20.33 16.39
C PRO A 191 -5.20 19.11 15.97
N LEU A 192 -5.32 18.11 16.84
CA LEU A 192 -6.15 16.93 16.55
C LEU A 192 -7.60 17.33 16.26
N THR A 193 -8.11 18.31 16.98
CA THR A 193 -9.48 18.81 16.84
C THR A 193 -9.76 19.38 15.45
N THR A 194 -8.79 20.01 14.82
CA THR A 194 -8.89 20.44 13.42
C THR A 194 -9.15 19.26 12.47
N LEU A 195 -8.43 18.12 12.66
CA LEU A 195 -8.69 16.92 11.85
C LEU A 195 -10.07 16.32 12.15
N LEU A 196 -10.48 16.29 13.41
CA LEU A 196 -11.80 15.79 13.81
C LEU A 196 -12.94 16.62 13.20
N ARG A 197 -12.79 17.95 13.20
CA ARG A 197 -13.76 18.86 12.52
C ARG A 197 -13.81 18.60 11.02
N ALA A 198 -12.67 18.42 10.39
CA ALA A 198 -12.61 18.08 8.96
C ALA A 198 -13.30 16.73 8.63
N PHE A 199 -13.32 15.80 9.58
CA PHE A 199 -14.03 14.52 9.46
C PHE A 199 -15.52 14.58 9.86
N GLY A 200 -16.02 15.74 10.24
CA GLY A 200 -17.45 15.99 10.46
C GLY A 200 -17.88 16.29 11.90
N LEU A 201 -16.97 16.23 12.89
CA LEU A 201 -17.26 16.68 14.27
C LEU A 201 -17.13 18.19 14.34
N SER A 202 -18.15 18.92 13.90
CA SER A 202 -18.04 20.35 13.61
C SER A 202 -17.88 21.22 14.86
N SER A 203 -18.59 20.92 15.94
CA SER A 203 -18.61 21.73 17.16
C SER A 203 -17.69 21.18 18.26
N ASP A 204 -17.30 22.07 19.20
CA ASP A 204 -16.58 21.66 20.42
C ASP A 204 -17.37 20.64 21.23
N GLN A 205 -18.71 20.80 21.25
CA GLN A 205 -19.59 19.91 21.98
C GLN A 205 -19.59 18.51 21.37
N ASP A 206 -19.62 18.37 20.03
CA ASP A 206 -19.57 17.06 19.37
C ASP A 206 -18.27 16.32 19.72
N ILE A 207 -17.15 17.04 19.81
CA ILE A 207 -15.85 16.47 20.18
C ILE A 207 -15.86 16.05 21.64
N LEU A 208 -16.37 16.88 22.56
CA LEU A 208 -16.46 16.56 23.98
C LEU A 208 -17.43 15.42 24.26
N ASP A 209 -18.52 15.33 23.53
CA ASP A 209 -19.49 14.22 23.66
C ASP A 209 -18.87 12.87 23.24
N LEU A 210 -17.95 12.89 22.28
CA LEU A 210 -17.24 11.67 21.83
C LEU A 210 -16.11 11.26 22.77
N PHE A 211 -15.27 12.21 23.22
CA PHE A 211 -14.06 11.91 23.99
C PHE A 211 -14.25 12.09 25.51
N GLY A 212 -15.34 12.69 25.93
CA GLY A 212 -15.57 13.03 27.32
C GLY A 212 -14.77 14.25 27.79
N ASP A 213 -14.81 14.48 29.12
CA ASP A 213 -14.17 15.62 29.76
C ASP A 213 -12.67 15.37 30.00
N ASP A 214 -11.93 15.07 28.96
CA ASP A 214 -10.49 14.79 29.00
C ASP A 214 -9.65 16.07 28.92
N GLY A 215 -8.63 16.20 29.78
CA GLY A 215 -7.75 17.36 29.80
C GLY A 215 -6.97 17.60 28.53
N TYR A 216 -6.51 16.56 27.86
CA TYR A 216 -5.79 16.67 26.58
C TYR A 216 -6.68 17.24 25.48
N ILE A 217 -7.93 16.80 25.43
CA ILE A 217 -8.90 17.27 24.42
C ILE A 217 -9.27 18.73 24.68
N LYS A 218 -9.52 19.13 25.94
CA LYS A 218 -9.79 20.52 26.29
C LYS A 218 -8.66 21.45 25.91
N ASN A 219 -7.43 21.11 26.28
CA ASN A 219 -6.25 21.90 25.93
C ASN A 219 -6.06 21.98 24.41
N THR A 220 -6.44 20.91 23.69
CA THR A 220 -6.35 20.89 22.22
C THR A 220 -7.41 21.77 21.59
N ILE A 221 -8.65 21.79 22.11
CA ILE A 221 -9.72 22.68 21.67
C ILE A 221 -9.33 24.15 21.89
N GLU A 222 -8.77 24.49 23.06
CA GLU A 222 -8.30 25.86 23.34
C GLU A 222 -7.20 26.33 22.40
N LYS A 223 -6.39 25.39 21.88
CA LYS A 223 -5.29 25.66 20.94
C LYS A 223 -5.75 25.72 19.50
N ASP A 224 -6.87 25.13 19.18
CA ASP A 224 -7.43 25.07 17.82
C ASP A 224 -7.94 26.47 17.39
N SER A 225 -7.49 26.90 16.21
CA SER A 225 -7.93 28.16 15.60
C SER A 225 -9.25 28.03 14.85
N THR A 226 -9.64 26.79 14.50
CA THR A 226 -10.84 26.49 13.69
C THR A 226 -12.07 26.30 14.58
N LYS A 227 -13.23 26.70 14.10
CA LYS A 227 -14.51 26.60 14.82
C LYS A 227 -15.55 25.71 14.14
N ASN A 228 -15.32 25.40 12.89
CA ASN A 228 -16.26 24.60 12.08
C ASN A 228 -15.52 23.73 11.07
N THR A 229 -16.25 22.85 10.42
CA THR A 229 -15.72 21.91 9.42
C THR A 229 -15.06 22.63 8.25
N ASP A 230 -15.64 23.72 7.77
CA ASP A 230 -15.16 24.43 6.57
C ASP A 230 -13.79 25.09 6.83
N GLU A 231 -13.63 25.75 7.99
CA GLU A 231 -12.35 26.34 8.39
C GLU A 231 -11.27 25.26 8.58
N ALA A 232 -11.64 24.13 9.18
CA ALA A 232 -10.73 23.01 9.40
C ALA A 232 -10.25 22.39 8.07
N LEU A 233 -11.14 22.23 7.10
CA LEU A 233 -10.79 21.73 5.77
C LEU A 233 -9.80 22.66 5.07
N ILE A 234 -10.03 23.96 5.13
CA ILE A 234 -9.14 24.98 4.53
C ILE A 234 -7.77 24.97 5.22
N GLU A 235 -7.72 24.95 6.54
CA GLU A 235 -6.46 24.91 7.30
C GLU A 235 -5.63 23.67 6.95
N ILE A 236 -6.24 22.48 6.87
CA ILE A 236 -5.55 21.26 6.48
C ILE A 236 -5.04 21.36 5.04
N TYR A 237 -5.83 21.87 4.12
CA TYR A 237 -5.43 22.06 2.72
C TYR A 237 -4.20 22.95 2.59
N GLU A 238 -4.17 24.10 3.28
CA GLU A 238 -3.02 25.01 3.30
C GLU A 238 -1.75 24.37 3.85
N LYS A 239 -1.88 23.44 4.81
CA LYS A 239 -0.73 22.69 5.34
C LYS A 239 -0.24 21.62 4.38
N LEU A 240 -1.15 20.95 3.66
CA LEU A 240 -0.83 19.91 2.67
C LEU A 240 -0.26 20.50 1.39
N ARG A 241 -0.76 21.66 0.95
CA ARG A 241 -0.39 22.33 -0.30
C ARG A 241 -0.08 23.81 -0.09
N PRO A 242 1.07 24.10 0.54
CA PRO A 242 1.46 25.49 0.78
C PRO A 242 1.64 26.25 -0.53
N GLY A 243 0.96 27.42 -0.63
CA GLY A 243 1.06 28.30 -1.80
C GLY A 243 -0.03 28.12 -2.86
N GLU A 244 -0.89 27.11 -2.74
CA GLU A 244 -2.08 26.98 -3.58
C GLU A 244 -3.28 27.70 -2.94
N PRO A 245 -4.16 28.34 -3.74
CA PRO A 245 -5.36 28.94 -3.20
C PRO A 245 -6.33 27.87 -2.68
N ALA A 246 -6.68 27.95 -1.41
CA ALA A 246 -7.61 27.03 -0.77
C ALA A 246 -9.06 27.44 -1.09
N THR A 247 -9.79 26.56 -1.78
CA THR A 247 -11.25 26.65 -1.92
C THR A 247 -11.90 25.54 -1.13
N LEU A 248 -13.14 25.73 -0.70
CA LEU A 248 -13.84 24.73 0.10
C LEU A 248 -13.97 23.40 -0.64
N ASP A 249 -14.31 23.44 -1.93
CA ASP A 249 -14.49 22.24 -2.75
C ASP A 249 -13.16 21.49 -2.97
N SER A 250 -12.07 22.23 -3.25
CA SER A 250 -10.74 21.59 -3.40
C SER A 250 -10.25 20.99 -2.09
N SER A 251 -10.49 21.66 -0.96
CA SER A 251 -10.12 21.17 0.37
C SER A 251 -10.90 19.91 0.74
N LYS A 252 -12.20 19.88 0.48
CA LYS A 252 -13.05 18.72 0.70
C LYS A 252 -12.63 17.52 -0.16
N ASN A 253 -12.41 17.75 -1.46
CA ASN A 253 -11.95 16.73 -2.37
C ASN A 253 -10.57 16.17 -1.96
N GLN A 254 -9.68 17.01 -1.44
CA GLN A 254 -8.37 16.59 -0.94
C GLN A 254 -8.50 15.60 0.22
N ILE A 255 -9.35 15.89 1.22
CA ILE A 255 -9.58 14.99 2.35
C ILE A 255 -10.22 13.67 1.89
N ILE A 256 -11.23 13.73 1.02
CA ILE A 256 -11.87 12.53 0.46
C ILE A 256 -10.82 11.66 -0.25
N THR A 257 -10.01 12.28 -1.10
CA THR A 257 -8.98 11.57 -1.86
C THR A 257 -7.90 10.93 -0.96
N HIS A 258 -7.52 11.59 0.15
CA HIS A 258 -6.46 11.09 1.02
C HIS A 258 -6.90 9.95 1.95
N PHE A 259 -8.17 9.94 2.38
CA PHE A 259 -8.62 9.06 3.45
C PHE A 259 -9.80 8.14 3.09
N PHE A 260 -10.57 8.49 2.07
CA PHE A 260 -11.82 7.82 1.73
C PHE A 260 -11.87 7.28 0.30
N ASP A 261 -10.84 7.51 -0.50
CA ASP A 261 -10.70 6.92 -1.84
C ASP A 261 -10.13 5.50 -1.71
N GLU A 262 -10.90 4.50 -2.08
CA GLU A 262 -10.53 3.08 -2.00
C GLU A 262 -9.27 2.75 -2.82
N PHE A 263 -9.02 3.49 -3.92
CA PHE A 263 -7.83 3.30 -4.75
C PHE A 263 -6.57 3.94 -4.14
N ARG A 264 -6.72 4.90 -3.25
CA ARG A 264 -5.61 5.67 -2.69
C ARG A 264 -5.31 5.37 -1.23
N TYR A 265 -6.28 4.86 -0.48
CA TYR A 265 -6.11 4.53 0.93
C TYR A 265 -6.66 3.14 1.25
N ASP A 266 -5.80 2.25 1.72
CA ASP A 266 -6.22 0.93 2.19
C ASP A 266 -5.32 0.42 3.34
N LEU A 267 -5.96 -0.17 4.34
CA LEU A 267 -5.30 -0.87 5.44
C LEU A 267 -4.99 -2.33 5.11
N ALA A 268 -5.60 -2.88 4.06
CA ALA A 268 -5.62 -4.29 3.70
C ALA A 268 -6.03 -5.23 4.86
N LYS A 269 -6.09 -6.53 4.60
CA LYS A 269 -6.52 -7.53 5.60
C LYS A 269 -5.65 -7.54 6.84
N VAL A 270 -4.32 -7.42 6.67
CA VAL A 270 -3.35 -7.44 7.78
C VAL A 270 -3.47 -6.19 8.65
N GLY A 271 -3.58 -5.02 8.04
CA GLY A 271 -3.78 -3.76 8.74
C GLY A 271 -5.07 -3.79 9.55
N ARG A 272 -6.21 -4.11 8.92
CA ARG A 272 -7.53 -4.21 9.57
C ARG A 272 -7.52 -5.18 10.76
N TYR A 273 -6.91 -6.36 10.61
CA TYR A 273 -6.77 -7.32 11.70
C TYR A 273 -5.98 -6.73 12.88
N LYS A 274 -4.83 -6.11 12.61
CA LYS A 274 -3.97 -5.53 13.66
C LYS A 274 -4.62 -4.33 14.34
N TYR A 275 -5.34 -3.50 13.60
CA TYR A 275 -6.14 -2.40 14.14
C TYR A 275 -7.20 -2.94 15.11
N ASN A 276 -8.04 -3.84 14.63
CA ASN A 276 -9.09 -4.44 15.45
C ASN A 276 -8.54 -5.07 16.73
N LYS A 277 -7.40 -5.75 16.63
CA LYS A 277 -6.75 -6.37 17.78
C LYS A 277 -6.20 -5.35 18.78
N LYS A 278 -5.50 -4.32 18.30
CA LYS A 278 -4.84 -3.31 19.18
C LYS A 278 -5.84 -2.35 19.79
N LEU A 279 -6.83 -1.89 19.04
CA LEU A 279 -7.85 -0.95 19.50
C LEU A 279 -9.08 -1.64 20.11
N ASN A 280 -9.08 -2.98 20.14
CA ASN A 280 -10.19 -3.76 20.68
C ASN A 280 -11.56 -3.46 20.04
N MET A 281 -11.54 -3.03 18.76
CA MET A 281 -12.70 -2.56 18.00
C MET A 281 -13.85 -3.57 17.95
N LEU A 282 -13.54 -4.87 17.96
CA LEU A 282 -14.54 -5.94 18.01
C LEU A 282 -15.41 -5.95 19.29
N ARG A 283 -14.98 -5.25 20.35
CA ARG A 283 -15.78 -5.05 21.57
C ARG A 283 -16.65 -3.80 21.52
N VAL A 284 -16.22 -2.79 20.75
CA VAL A 284 -16.91 -1.50 20.63
C VAL A 284 -18.02 -1.54 19.58
N LEU A 285 -17.83 -2.34 18.52
CA LEU A 285 -18.79 -2.47 17.43
C LEU A 285 -19.83 -3.60 17.63
N LYS A 286 -19.97 -4.12 18.84
CA LYS A 286 -21.08 -4.94 19.29
C LYS A 286 -22.20 -4.08 19.82
#